data_48bfeef93a96ea26ba9b619e4abdf154
#
_entry.id   48bfeef93a96ea26ba9b619e4abdf154
#
_cell.length_a   1.000
_cell.length_b   1.000
_cell.length_c   1.000
_cell.angle_alpha   90.00
_cell.angle_beta   90.00
_cell.angle_gamma   90.00
#
_symmetry.space_group_name_H-M   'P 1'
#
loop_
_entity.id
_entity.type
_entity.pdbx_description
1 polymer ?
#
loop_
_entity_poly.entity_id
_entity_poly.type
_entity_poly.pdbx_seq_one_letter_code
_entity_poly.pdbx_strand_id
1 'polypeptide(L)'
;MATTTALSTILPQFARRIGSYIGSFSTTTTITTNTSVVSTGLRDLGFTDDDVLNDSFIKITSGNNLNDVRLIADYTGSSGTITVSGTNFSADSGTGTTFEIYRYDPDQLRDALNDASRQAFPALFKRIDDRTLTVAPSQARYERPSSIEPGYIRQVYLLPKLESKTYTENILNDQNVDMEADSSSLTNWTDSTHITAAVEVDTVSPNNYMVYRGDQSAKLTCAASNTGTFTISVTNPTNYESEELNFSIWVYSKYASLVSPMLQIDSDTAVTGTSHSGGGWERLTVSTTASNVGSTIKAGLSFASNSAIYTVYADEAILTSGPSASPLGYETIVFDWDEEGDNLVFKSQPPPHYQLHVVGCGALETLTAGADTITLEPHRVNLLLDYAALTFFEGELDQSSTDDQNAILRQITHYRNKT
;
A
#
# COMPACT_ATOMS: atom_id res chain seq x y z
N MET A 1 15.56 4.67 -7.43
CA MET A 1 14.23 4.12 -7.11
C MET A 1 14.06 4.17 -5.61
N ALA A 2 12.90 4.64 -5.14
CA ALA A 2 12.54 4.55 -3.73
C ALA A 2 12.45 3.06 -3.33
N THR A 3 12.97 2.74 -2.16
CA THR A 3 12.91 1.40 -1.59
C THR A 3 12.12 1.45 -0.30
N THR A 4 11.42 0.38 -0.01
CA THR A 4 10.67 0.23 1.23
C THR A 4 11.61 -0.30 2.30
N THR A 5 11.69 0.37 3.45
CA THR A 5 12.53 -0.08 4.58
C THR A 5 11.67 -0.26 5.81
N ALA A 6 11.72 -1.46 6.42
CA ALA A 6 10.92 -1.79 7.59
C ALA A 6 11.45 -1.11 8.86
N LEU A 7 10.56 -0.83 9.81
CA LEU A 7 10.91 -0.31 11.14
C LEU A 7 11.91 -1.23 11.85
N SER A 8 11.76 -2.55 11.74
CA SER A 8 12.71 -3.52 12.28
C SER A 8 14.14 -3.37 11.76
N THR A 9 14.33 -2.70 10.63
CA THR A 9 15.64 -2.38 10.05
C THR A 9 16.10 -0.96 10.40
N ILE A 10 15.18 0.03 10.33
CA ILE A 10 15.50 1.45 10.57
C ILE A 10 15.80 1.70 12.03
N LEU A 11 15.05 1.12 12.96
CA LEU A 11 15.19 1.38 14.39
C LEU A 11 16.58 1.01 14.92
N PRO A 12 17.14 -0.19 14.64
CA PRO A 12 18.52 -0.49 15.03
C PRO A 12 19.57 0.41 14.37
N GLN A 13 19.34 0.86 13.12
CA GLN A 13 20.23 1.81 12.45
C GLN A 13 20.22 3.17 13.14
N PHE A 14 19.03 3.65 13.51
CA PHE A 14 18.88 4.88 14.29
C PHE A 14 19.55 4.76 15.65
N ALA A 15 19.25 3.69 16.38
CA ALA A 15 19.84 3.44 17.70
C ALA A 15 21.37 3.34 17.67
N ARG A 16 21.96 2.74 16.62
CA ARG A 16 23.43 2.76 16.43
C ARG A 16 23.97 4.17 16.21
N ARG A 17 23.25 4.99 15.46
CA ARG A 17 23.67 6.37 15.16
C ARG A 17 23.77 7.24 16.41
N ILE A 18 22.88 7.06 17.38
CA ILE A 18 22.86 7.78 18.64
C ILE A 18 23.59 7.05 19.79
N GLY A 19 24.19 5.87 19.52
CA GLY A 19 24.91 5.08 20.52
C GLY A 19 24.01 4.32 21.50
N SER A 20 22.73 4.14 21.18
CA SER A 20 21.77 3.40 21.99
C SER A 20 21.82 1.88 21.77
N TYR A 21 22.13 1.42 20.56
CA TYR A 21 22.10 0.00 20.22
C TYR A 21 23.27 -0.76 20.81
N ILE A 22 23.00 -1.76 21.64
CA ILE A 22 24.02 -2.62 22.27
C ILE A 22 24.24 -3.87 21.41
N GLY A 23 23.18 -4.55 20.98
CA GLY A 23 23.32 -5.73 20.14
C GLY A 23 22.03 -6.51 19.94
N SER A 24 22.12 -7.54 19.09
CA SER A 24 21.07 -8.51 18.88
C SER A 24 21.56 -9.88 19.35
N PHE A 25 20.71 -10.60 20.08
CA PHE A 25 21.02 -11.83 20.78
C PHE A 25 19.89 -12.84 20.61
N SER A 26 20.15 -14.07 21.04
CA SER A 26 19.11 -15.11 21.12
C SER A 26 19.13 -15.81 22.48
N THR A 27 17.96 -16.28 22.91
CA THR A 27 17.82 -17.01 24.17
C THR A 27 18.46 -18.37 24.07
N THR A 28 19.11 -18.81 25.15
CA THR A 28 19.66 -20.18 25.29
C THR A 28 18.71 -21.11 26.01
N THR A 29 17.73 -20.55 26.70
CA THR A 29 16.65 -21.29 27.35
C THR A 29 15.31 -20.78 26.84
N THR A 30 14.29 -21.63 26.96
CA THR A 30 12.91 -21.24 26.64
C THR A 30 12.45 -20.12 27.58
N ILE A 31 11.80 -19.10 27.03
CA ILE A 31 11.12 -18.09 27.84
C ILE A 31 9.90 -18.78 28.47
N THR A 32 9.87 -18.80 29.79
CA THR A 32 8.71 -19.29 30.56
C THR A 32 7.85 -18.08 30.98
N THR A 33 6.69 -18.33 31.60
CA THR A 33 5.83 -17.25 32.12
C THR A 33 6.47 -16.62 33.35
N ASN A 34 7.54 -15.82 33.14
CA ASN A 34 8.29 -15.11 34.16
C ASN A 34 8.90 -13.81 33.61
N THR A 35 9.66 -13.13 34.42
CA THR A 35 10.35 -11.88 34.07
C THR A 35 11.81 -12.10 33.61
N SER A 36 12.23 -13.33 33.32
CA SER A 36 13.63 -13.64 33.04
C SER A 36 13.86 -14.16 31.63
N VAL A 37 14.94 -13.69 31.01
CA VAL A 37 15.46 -14.14 29.72
C VAL A 37 16.93 -14.55 29.91
N VAL A 38 17.32 -15.71 29.43
CA VAL A 38 18.70 -16.20 29.55
C VAL A 38 19.36 -16.30 28.18
N SER A 39 20.53 -15.70 28.05
CA SER A 39 21.37 -15.76 26.86
C SER A 39 22.86 -15.87 27.23
N THR A 40 23.45 -17.04 27.02
CA THR A 40 24.88 -17.24 27.22
C THR A 40 25.73 -16.44 26.22
N GLY A 41 25.15 -16.10 25.04
CA GLY A 41 25.78 -15.24 24.04
C GLY A 41 26.15 -13.85 24.54
N LEU A 42 25.44 -13.32 25.54
CA LEU A 42 25.81 -12.05 26.19
C LEU A 42 27.16 -12.18 26.90
N ARG A 43 27.32 -13.21 27.72
CA ARG A 43 28.57 -13.49 28.43
C ARG A 43 29.72 -13.75 27.44
N ASP A 44 29.47 -14.49 26.37
CA ASP A 44 30.50 -14.85 25.38
C ASP A 44 31.01 -13.61 24.59
N LEU A 45 30.20 -12.54 24.55
CA LEU A 45 30.59 -11.25 23.97
C LEU A 45 31.24 -10.26 25.00
N GLY A 46 31.46 -10.71 26.22
CA GLY A 46 32.18 -9.93 27.22
C GLY A 46 31.31 -9.20 28.24
N PHE A 47 29.98 -9.40 28.23
CA PHE A 47 29.10 -8.90 29.30
C PHE A 47 29.16 -9.85 30.48
N THR A 48 30.30 -9.81 31.23
CA THR A 48 30.58 -10.74 32.34
C THR A 48 30.30 -10.13 33.70
N ASP A 49 30.23 -8.81 33.77
CA ASP A 49 29.99 -8.09 35.02
C ASP A 49 28.48 -8.04 35.31
N ASP A 50 28.13 -8.21 36.58
CA ASP A 50 26.75 -8.06 37.03
C ASP A 50 26.32 -6.58 36.88
N ASP A 51 25.05 -6.34 36.70
CA ASP A 51 24.42 -5.01 36.58
C ASP A 51 24.79 -4.17 35.37
N VAL A 52 25.70 -4.59 34.50
CA VAL A 52 26.19 -3.81 33.35
C VAL A 52 25.12 -3.43 32.33
N LEU A 53 24.01 -4.15 32.30
CA LEU A 53 22.85 -3.91 31.43
C LEU A 53 21.65 -3.32 32.16
N ASN A 54 21.77 -3.07 33.47
CA ASN A 54 20.67 -2.45 34.22
C ASN A 54 20.30 -1.09 33.63
N ASP A 55 19.03 -0.73 33.75
CA ASP A 55 18.44 0.50 33.17
C ASP A 55 18.48 0.56 31.62
N SER A 56 18.90 -0.52 30.97
CA SER A 56 18.76 -0.69 29.52
C SER A 56 17.40 -1.35 29.18
N PHE A 57 17.04 -1.37 27.92
CA PHE A 57 15.79 -1.93 27.43
C PHE A 57 16.05 -3.19 26.59
N ILE A 58 15.26 -4.23 26.83
CA ILE A 58 15.18 -5.41 25.97
C ILE A 58 13.95 -5.31 25.09
N LYS A 59 14.13 -5.56 23.79
CA LYS A 59 13.05 -5.68 22.80
C LYS A 59 13.07 -7.08 22.21
N ILE A 60 11.99 -7.83 22.35
CA ILE A 60 11.86 -9.17 21.76
C ILE A 60 11.54 -9.04 20.27
N THR A 61 12.29 -9.74 19.42
CA THR A 61 12.19 -9.65 17.95
C THR A 61 11.66 -10.93 17.29
N SER A 62 11.34 -11.97 18.06
CA SER A 62 10.67 -13.19 17.58
C SER A 62 9.88 -13.88 18.69
N GLY A 63 9.11 -14.91 18.33
CA GLY A 63 8.32 -15.70 19.29
C GLY A 63 7.01 -15.05 19.72
N ASN A 64 6.44 -15.57 20.82
CA ASN A 64 5.13 -15.14 21.33
C ASN A 64 5.15 -13.73 21.95
N ASN A 65 6.35 -13.24 22.29
CA ASN A 65 6.55 -11.92 22.87
C ASN A 65 7.05 -10.89 21.83
N LEU A 66 6.85 -11.15 20.54
CA LEU A 66 7.30 -10.29 19.46
C LEU A 66 6.85 -8.83 19.67
N ASN A 67 7.81 -7.90 19.60
CA ASN A 67 7.70 -6.46 19.83
C ASN A 67 7.49 -6.04 21.30
N ASP A 68 7.50 -6.95 22.25
CA ASP A 68 7.53 -6.60 23.65
C ASP A 68 8.81 -5.84 24.00
N VAL A 69 8.66 -4.68 24.63
CA VAL A 69 9.74 -3.86 25.17
C VAL A 69 9.64 -3.85 26.68
N ARG A 70 10.77 -4.08 27.38
CA ARG A 70 10.84 -4.09 28.84
C ARG A 70 12.13 -3.42 29.33
N LEU A 71 12.06 -2.74 30.47
CA LEU A 71 13.23 -2.24 31.18
C LEU A 71 13.95 -3.41 31.86
N ILE A 72 15.26 -3.49 31.72
CA ILE A 72 16.11 -4.45 32.42
C ILE A 72 16.31 -3.95 33.86
N ALA A 73 15.75 -4.70 34.79
CA ALA A 73 15.85 -4.38 36.21
C ALA A 73 17.14 -4.95 36.85
N ASP A 74 17.61 -6.09 36.34
CA ASP A 74 18.78 -6.77 36.85
C ASP A 74 19.45 -7.63 35.77
N TYR A 75 20.75 -7.65 35.75
CA TYR A 75 21.55 -8.50 34.87
C TYR A 75 22.59 -9.28 35.65
N THR A 76 22.59 -10.60 35.52
CA THR A 76 23.60 -11.49 36.13
C THR A 76 24.58 -11.95 35.06
N GLY A 77 25.80 -11.39 35.06
CA GLY A 77 26.82 -11.65 34.04
C GLY A 77 27.32 -13.08 34.02
N SER A 78 27.41 -13.74 35.17
CA SER A 78 27.91 -15.14 35.29
C SER A 78 27.00 -16.14 34.56
N SER A 79 25.68 -15.88 34.46
CA SER A 79 24.69 -16.75 33.80
C SER A 79 24.18 -16.17 32.48
N GLY A 80 24.39 -14.90 32.20
CA GLY A 80 23.77 -14.17 31.09
C GLY A 80 22.25 -14.04 31.27
N THR A 81 21.81 -13.91 32.53
CA THR A 81 20.38 -13.78 32.86
C THR A 81 19.99 -12.31 32.94
N ILE A 82 18.98 -11.95 32.16
CA ILE A 82 18.31 -10.64 32.20
C ILE A 82 17.01 -10.81 32.98
N THR A 83 16.79 -9.99 33.98
CA THR A 83 15.52 -9.86 34.69
C THR A 83 14.87 -8.54 34.33
N VAL A 84 13.63 -8.54 33.86
CA VAL A 84 12.92 -7.32 33.46
C VAL A 84 11.94 -6.87 34.53
N SER A 85 11.66 -5.58 34.53
CA SER A 85 10.60 -4.98 35.35
C SER A 85 9.23 -5.13 34.70
N GLY A 86 8.18 -5.16 35.49
CA GLY A 86 6.79 -5.16 35.03
C GLY A 86 6.15 -6.55 34.90
N THR A 87 5.31 -6.74 33.88
CA THR A 87 4.56 -7.97 33.68
C THR A 87 5.41 -9.12 33.16
N ASN A 88 5.05 -10.35 33.48
CA ASN A 88 5.71 -11.56 32.97
C ASN A 88 5.63 -11.63 31.43
N PHE A 89 6.63 -12.22 30.83
CA PHE A 89 6.57 -12.66 29.44
C PHE A 89 5.55 -13.82 29.28
N SER A 90 4.98 -13.94 28.10
CA SER A 90 4.28 -15.15 27.70
C SER A 90 5.28 -16.29 27.43
N ALA A 91 4.92 -17.52 27.74
CA ALA A 91 5.77 -18.66 27.45
C ALA A 91 5.98 -18.83 25.93
N ASP A 92 7.23 -19.03 25.53
CA ASP A 92 7.59 -19.41 24.15
C ASP A 92 7.67 -20.92 24.01
N SER A 93 7.47 -21.43 22.80
CA SER A 93 7.46 -22.86 22.50
C SER A 93 8.85 -23.50 22.37
N GLY A 94 9.95 -22.72 22.44
CA GLY A 94 11.30 -23.22 22.24
C GLY A 94 12.41 -22.22 22.64
N THR A 95 13.63 -22.65 22.43
CA THR A 95 14.85 -21.81 22.59
C THR A 95 15.12 -21.02 21.31
N GLY A 96 16.00 -20.01 21.40
CA GLY A 96 16.44 -19.25 20.24
C GLY A 96 15.55 -18.05 19.90
N THR A 97 14.63 -17.64 20.80
CA THR A 97 13.90 -16.37 20.68
C THR A 97 14.91 -15.24 20.57
N THR A 98 14.80 -14.45 19.52
CA THR A 98 15.70 -13.31 19.27
C THR A 98 15.24 -12.07 19.99
N PHE A 99 16.22 -11.27 20.44
CA PHE A 99 15.97 -10.00 21.10
C PHE A 99 17.11 -9.01 20.85
N GLU A 100 16.83 -7.74 21.04
CA GLU A 100 17.78 -6.65 20.93
C GLU A 100 17.85 -5.89 22.25
N ILE A 101 19.00 -5.31 22.55
CA ILE A 101 19.22 -4.49 23.75
C ILE A 101 19.57 -3.07 23.33
N TYR A 102 18.91 -2.11 23.98
CA TYR A 102 19.02 -0.68 23.76
C TYR A 102 19.28 0.06 25.07
N ARG A 103 20.04 1.16 25.03
CA ARG A 103 20.22 2.05 26.19
C ARG A 103 19.03 2.96 26.43
N TYR A 104 18.35 3.37 25.35
CA TYR A 104 17.16 4.20 25.42
C TYR A 104 15.93 3.35 25.02
N ASP A 105 14.78 3.78 25.48
CA ASP A 105 13.51 3.09 25.18
C ASP A 105 13.28 3.02 23.66
N PRO A 106 13.17 1.83 23.07
CA PRO A 106 12.83 1.66 21.65
C PRO A 106 11.54 2.34 21.20
N ASP A 107 10.56 2.51 22.10
CA ASP A 107 9.32 3.20 21.79
C ASP A 107 9.56 4.72 21.67
N GLN A 108 10.37 5.32 22.55
CA GLN A 108 10.79 6.72 22.40
C GLN A 108 11.60 6.94 21.11
N LEU A 109 12.46 5.98 20.75
CA LEU A 109 13.21 6.05 19.50
C LEU A 109 12.28 5.97 18.27
N ARG A 110 11.27 5.14 18.30
CA ARG A 110 10.25 5.06 17.24
C ARG A 110 9.47 6.38 17.14
N ASP A 111 9.09 6.95 18.27
CA ASP A 111 8.34 8.21 18.31
C ASP A 111 9.20 9.36 17.77
N ALA A 112 10.50 9.41 18.09
CA ALA A 112 11.42 10.37 17.49
C ALA A 112 11.56 10.21 15.96
N LEU A 113 11.54 8.98 15.44
CA LEU A 113 11.49 8.71 13.98
C LEU A 113 10.21 9.25 13.36
N ASN A 114 9.06 9.05 13.99
CA ASN A 114 7.77 9.53 13.52
C ASN A 114 7.69 11.07 13.55
N ASP A 115 8.19 11.70 14.60
CA ASP A 115 8.25 13.16 14.72
C ASP A 115 9.19 13.76 13.66
N ALA A 116 10.35 13.15 13.47
CA ALA A 116 11.29 13.56 12.44
C ALA A 116 10.69 13.43 11.03
N SER A 117 9.93 12.37 10.74
CA SER A 117 9.28 12.19 9.44
C SER A 117 8.26 13.29 9.15
N ARG A 118 7.55 13.77 10.17
CA ARG A 118 6.61 14.91 10.07
C ARG A 118 7.33 16.25 9.94
N GLN A 119 8.36 16.49 10.73
CA GLN A 119 9.12 17.74 10.72
C GLN A 119 9.98 17.93 9.47
N ALA A 120 10.48 16.84 8.91
CA ALA A 120 11.32 16.88 7.72
C ALA A 120 10.54 17.12 6.42
N PHE A 121 9.21 17.07 6.44
CA PHE A 121 8.40 17.46 5.29
C PHE A 121 8.53 18.98 5.02
N PRO A 122 8.73 19.46 3.79
CA PRO A 122 8.74 18.74 2.52
C PRO A 122 10.13 18.28 2.03
N ALA A 123 11.19 18.36 2.84
CA ALA A 123 12.52 17.91 2.44
C ALA A 123 12.55 16.38 2.23
N LEU A 124 11.84 15.65 3.11
CA LEU A 124 11.56 14.23 2.95
C LEU A 124 10.08 14.03 2.69
N PHE A 125 9.76 13.28 1.66
CA PHE A 125 8.40 13.01 1.24
C PHE A 125 8.27 11.66 0.54
N LYS A 126 7.07 11.11 0.58
CA LYS A 126 6.65 10.01 -0.27
C LYS A 126 6.14 10.57 -1.60
N ARG A 127 6.66 10.07 -2.72
CA ARG A 127 6.06 10.35 -4.01
C ARG A 127 4.74 9.61 -4.13
N ILE A 128 3.70 10.33 -4.47
CA ILE A 128 2.35 9.79 -4.72
C ILE A 128 2.09 9.89 -6.21
N ASP A 129 1.65 8.79 -6.79
CA ASP A 129 1.16 8.67 -8.15
C ASP A 129 -0.29 8.20 -8.08
N ASP A 130 -1.24 9.13 -8.10
CA ASP A 130 -2.67 8.84 -7.99
C ASP A 130 -3.33 8.85 -9.36
N ARG A 131 -4.13 7.83 -9.64
CA ARG A 131 -4.88 7.65 -10.89
C ARG A 131 -6.36 7.35 -10.64
N THR A 132 -6.87 7.71 -9.48
CA THR A 132 -8.25 7.38 -9.09
C THR A 132 -9.28 8.35 -9.69
N LEU A 133 -8.86 9.56 -10.07
CA LEU A 133 -9.75 10.59 -10.56
C LEU A 133 -10.07 10.40 -12.06
N THR A 134 -11.35 10.46 -12.37
CA THR A 134 -11.86 10.44 -13.75
C THR A 134 -12.50 11.78 -14.09
N VAL A 135 -12.24 12.28 -15.30
CA VAL A 135 -12.83 13.53 -15.78
C VAL A 135 -14.30 13.32 -16.08
N ALA A 136 -15.17 13.97 -15.31
CA ALA A 136 -16.60 13.99 -15.56
C ALA A 136 -16.99 15.13 -16.50
N PRO A 137 -18.05 14.97 -17.30
CA PRO A 137 -18.57 16.03 -18.14
C PRO A 137 -18.97 17.26 -17.31
N SER A 138 -18.64 18.45 -17.82
CA SER A 138 -18.96 19.75 -17.20
C SER A 138 -18.38 19.96 -15.79
N GLN A 139 -17.41 19.15 -15.37
CA GLN A 139 -16.72 19.30 -14.09
C GLN A 139 -15.31 19.85 -14.31
N ALA A 140 -15.00 20.97 -13.66
CA ALA A 140 -13.66 21.59 -13.69
C ALA A 140 -12.96 21.56 -12.33
N ARG A 141 -13.64 21.07 -11.28
CA ARG A 141 -13.14 21.02 -9.91
C ARG A 141 -13.22 19.60 -9.38
N TYR A 142 -12.09 19.08 -8.91
CA TYR A 142 -11.93 17.71 -8.39
C TYR A 142 -11.32 17.78 -7.00
N GLU A 143 -11.77 16.93 -6.11
CA GLU A 143 -11.13 16.79 -4.80
C GLU A 143 -9.69 16.29 -4.98
N ARG A 144 -8.74 16.93 -4.32
CA ARG A 144 -7.34 16.51 -4.31
C ARG A 144 -7.23 15.11 -3.68
N PRO A 145 -6.44 14.18 -4.25
CA PRO A 145 -6.18 12.91 -3.60
C PRO A 145 -5.67 13.12 -2.17
N SER A 146 -6.34 12.53 -1.19
CA SER A 146 -6.06 12.75 0.24
C SER A 146 -4.65 12.33 0.67
N SER A 147 -4.00 11.49 -0.12
CA SER A 147 -2.61 11.06 0.07
C SER A 147 -1.58 12.12 -0.31
N ILE A 148 -1.97 13.17 -1.06
CA ILE A 148 -1.12 14.28 -1.45
C ILE A 148 -1.34 15.45 -0.49
N GLU A 149 -0.27 15.98 0.08
CA GLU A 149 -0.35 17.12 0.98
C GLU A 149 -0.76 18.43 0.24
N PRO A 150 -1.52 19.34 0.92
CA PRO A 150 -1.93 20.61 0.33
C PRO A 150 -0.74 21.44 -0.18
N GLY A 151 -0.84 21.94 -1.42
CA GLY A 151 0.22 22.72 -2.05
C GLY A 151 1.38 21.89 -2.63
N TYR A 152 1.23 20.56 -2.65
CA TYR A 152 2.31 19.66 -3.10
C TYR A 152 1.93 18.78 -4.29
N ILE A 153 0.89 19.13 -5.04
CA ILE A 153 0.70 18.59 -6.38
C ILE A 153 1.84 19.11 -7.27
N ARG A 154 2.54 18.18 -7.93
CA ARG A 154 3.68 18.50 -8.80
C ARG A 154 3.31 18.55 -10.25
N GLN A 155 2.53 17.56 -10.68
CA GLN A 155 2.13 17.40 -12.07
C GLN A 155 0.76 16.75 -12.15
N VAL A 156 0.02 17.13 -13.18
CA VAL A 156 -1.24 16.49 -13.54
C VAL A 156 -1.15 16.09 -15.00
N TYR A 157 -1.51 14.85 -15.28
CA TYR A 157 -1.57 14.30 -16.62
C TYR A 157 -2.99 13.86 -16.94
N LEU A 158 -3.36 14.02 -18.19
CA LEU A 158 -4.50 13.36 -18.79
C LEU A 158 -4.02 12.05 -19.41
N LEU A 159 -4.59 10.95 -18.95
CA LEU A 159 -4.47 9.67 -19.59
C LEU A 159 -5.54 9.58 -20.64
N PRO A 160 -5.17 9.49 -21.93
CA PRO A 160 -6.17 9.36 -22.98
C PRO A 160 -6.98 8.10 -22.74
N LYS A 161 -8.26 8.20 -23.01
CA LYS A 161 -9.15 7.07 -23.03
C LYS A 161 -8.67 6.10 -24.10
N LEU A 162 -8.48 4.85 -23.73
CA LEU A 162 -8.32 3.78 -24.69
C LEU A 162 -9.63 3.60 -25.42
N GLU A 163 -9.63 3.90 -26.69
CA GLU A 163 -10.73 3.51 -27.56
C GLU A 163 -10.58 2.02 -27.85
N SER A 164 -11.47 1.20 -27.32
CA SER A 164 -11.45 -0.25 -27.54
C SER A 164 -11.38 -0.62 -29.02
N LYS A 165 -12.00 0.20 -29.87
CA LYS A 165 -12.04 0.01 -31.34
C LYS A 165 -10.75 0.38 -32.07
N THR A 166 -9.81 1.11 -31.45
CA THR A 166 -8.55 1.53 -32.08
C THR A 166 -7.35 0.70 -31.63
N TYR A 167 -7.54 -0.17 -30.64
CA TYR A 167 -6.46 -1.01 -30.12
C TYR A 167 -6.36 -2.31 -30.92
N THR A 168 -5.41 -2.37 -31.83
CA THR A 168 -5.11 -3.60 -32.58
C THR A 168 -4.58 -4.75 -31.72
N GLU A 169 -4.27 -4.47 -30.46
CA GLU A 169 -3.73 -5.43 -29.48
C GLU A 169 -4.73 -5.86 -28.39
N ASN A 170 -5.98 -5.38 -28.41
CA ASN A 170 -7.00 -5.90 -27.51
C ASN A 170 -7.47 -7.28 -27.98
N ILE A 171 -7.11 -8.31 -27.23
CA ILE A 171 -7.46 -9.71 -27.54
C ILE A 171 -8.98 -9.92 -27.66
N LEU A 172 -9.79 -9.05 -27.03
CA LEU A 172 -11.24 -9.07 -27.05
C LEU A 172 -11.85 -8.22 -28.19
N ASN A 173 -11.06 -7.72 -29.12
CA ASN A 173 -11.45 -6.66 -30.06
C ASN A 173 -12.71 -6.98 -30.92
N ASP A 174 -12.94 -8.25 -31.23
CA ASP A 174 -14.12 -8.70 -31.98
C ASP A 174 -15.33 -9.03 -31.09
N GLN A 175 -15.23 -8.74 -29.82
CA GLN A 175 -16.23 -9.08 -28.81
C GLN A 175 -16.86 -7.79 -28.27
N ASN A 176 -18.10 -7.67 -28.08
CA ASN A 176 -18.82 -6.48 -27.56
C ASN A 176 -18.22 -5.94 -26.23
N VAL A 177 -16.99 -5.41 -26.29
CA VAL A 177 -16.17 -4.96 -25.13
C VAL A 177 -16.53 -3.57 -24.65
N ASP A 178 -17.07 -2.75 -25.54
CA ASP A 178 -17.58 -1.40 -25.30
C ASP A 178 -19.09 -1.37 -25.00
N MET A 179 -19.72 -2.54 -24.89
CA MET A 179 -21.16 -2.74 -24.61
C MET A 179 -22.12 -2.11 -25.65
N GLU A 180 -21.60 -1.60 -26.78
CA GLU A 180 -22.36 -0.82 -27.79
C GLU A 180 -22.94 -1.65 -28.93
N ALA A 181 -22.73 -2.97 -28.98
CA ALA A 181 -23.06 -3.78 -30.13
C ALA A 181 -24.58 -3.97 -30.34
N ASP A 182 -25.36 -3.99 -29.25
CA ASP A 182 -26.80 -4.19 -29.29
C ASP A 182 -27.47 -3.51 -28.10
N SER A 183 -28.49 -2.70 -28.36
CA SER A 183 -29.24 -2.00 -27.31
C SER A 183 -30.10 -2.91 -26.41
N SER A 184 -30.19 -4.18 -26.73
CA SER A 184 -31.06 -5.13 -26.03
C SER A 184 -30.33 -6.31 -25.40
N SER A 185 -29.07 -6.56 -25.76
CA SER A 185 -28.29 -7.71 -25.27
C SER A 185 -26.80 -7.44 -25.14
N LEU A 186 -26.19 -8.10 -24.18
CA LEU A 186 -24.74 -8.11 -23.99
C LEU A 186 -24.12 -9.30 -24.73
N THR A 187 -24.11 -9.21 -26.05
CA THR A 187 -23.59 -10.27 -26.93
C THR A 187 -22.17 -10.67 -26.54
N ASN A 188 -21.88 -11.97 -26.57
CA ASN A 188 -20.59 -12.61 -26.19
C ASN A 188 -20.26 -12.61 -24.69
N TRP A 189 -21.01 -11.90 -23.89
CA TRP A 189 -20.87 -11.98 -22.44
C TRP A 189 -21.77 -13.05 -21.84
N THR A 190 -21.29 -13.72 -20.81
CA THR A 190 -21.98 -14.79 -20.10
C THR A 190 -22.10 -14.43 -18.63
N ASP A 191 -23.32 -14.43 -18.13
CA ASP A 191 -23.64 -14.28 -16.72
C ASP A 191 -23.82 -15.65 -16.05
N SER A 192 -23.43 -15.77 -14.81
CA SER A 192 -23.69 -16.95 -13.99
C SER A 192 -25.12 -16.90 -13.43
N THR A 193 -25.62 -18.02 -12.92
CA THR A 193 -27.02 -18.23 -12.45
C THR A 193 -27.54 -17.15 -11.49
N HIS A 194 -26.65 -16.47 -10.77
CA HIS A 194 -27.01 -15.47 -9.74
C HIS A 194 -26.75 -14.03 -10.15
N ILE A 195 -26.25 -13.83 -11.36
CA ILE A 195 -26.08 -12.52 -11.97
C ILE A 195 -27.14 -12.35 -13.04
N THR A 196 -27.80 -11.21 -13.02
CA THR A 196 -28.69 -10.81 -14.11
C THR A 196 -28.02 -9.65 -14.85
N ALA A 197 -27.66 -9.88 -16.10
CA ALA A 197 -27.07 -8.89 -16.97
C ALA A 197 -28.12 -8.25 -17.88
N ALA A 198 -28.06 -6.95 -18.03
CA ALA A 198 -28.90 -6.15 -18.92
C ALA A 198 -28.10 -4.99 -19.49
N VAL A 199 -28.56 -4.44 -20.60
CA VAL A 199 -28.01 -3.18 -21.13
C VAL A 199 -28.63 -2.00 -20.36
N GLU A 200 -27.80 -1.08 -19.92
CA GLU A 200 -28.21 0.23 -19.45
C GLU A 200 -27.92 1.25 -20.54
N VAL A 201 -28.91 2.00 -20.94
CA VAL A 201 -28.83 2.96 -22.05
C VAL A 201 -28.85 4.39 -21.51
N ASP A 202 -27.97 5.24 -22.01
CA ASP A 202 -28.02 6.67 -21.70
C ASP A 202 -29.19 7.35 -22.43
N THR A 203 -30.34 7.37 -21.76
CA THR A 203 -31.56 7.99 -22.29
C THR A 203 -31.84 9.38 -21.76
N VAL A 204 -31.00 9.89 -20.86
CA VAL A 204 -31.25 11.14 -20.15
C VAL A 204 -30.13 12.14 -20.46
N SER A 205 -30.45 13.18 -21.23
CA SER A 205 -29.55 14.35 -21.35
C SER A 205 -29.72 15.27 -20.12
N PRO A 206 -28.65 15.69 -19.45
CA PRO A 206 -27.25 15.46 -19.71
C PRO A 206 -26.65 14.40 -18.76
N ASN A 207 -26.36 13.22 -19.25
CA ASN A 207 -25.53 12.16 -18.66
C ASN A 207 -26.21 11.23 -17.66
N ASN A 208 -26.45 10.02 -18.09
CA ASN A 208 -26.63 8.89 -17.22
C ASN A 208 -25.27 8.53 -16.60
N TYR A 209 -25.10 8.71 -15.29
CA TYR A 209 -23.85 8.36 -14.54
C TYR A 209 -23.50 6.88 -14.63
N MET A 210 -24.40 6.05 -15.12
CA MET A 210 -24.28 4.60 -15.19
C MET A 210 -23.67 4.12 -16.51
N VAL A 211 -23.40 5.02 -17.45
CA VAL A 211 -22.65 4.77 -18.68
C VAL A 211 -21.29 5.48 -18.54
N TYR A 212 -20.21 4.73 -18.67
CA TYR A 212 -18.87 5.30 -18.61
C TYR A 212 -18.54 5.99 -19.93
N ARG A 213 -18.85 5.32 -21.05
CA ARG A 213 -18.58 5.81 -22.39
C ARG A 213 -19.62 5.35 -23.38
N GLY A 214 -19.80 6.16 -24.45
CA GLY A 214 -20.75 5.85 -25.50
C GLY A 214 -22.17 6.08 -25.02
N ASP A 215 -23.06 5.23 -25.49
CA ASP A 215 -24.50 5.30 -25.24
C ASP A 215 -24.99 4.19 -24.28
N GLN A 216 -24.14 3.21 -23.94
CA GLN A 216 -24.53 2.02 -23.21
C GLN A 216 -23.48 1.50 -22.24
N SER A 217 -23.91 0.76 -21.24
CA SER A 217 -23.06 -0.02 -20.33
C SER A 217 -23.75 -1.33 -19.92
N ALA A 218 -23.00 -2.27 -19.37
CA ALA A 218 -23.57 -3.48 -18.77
C ALA A 218 -24.09 -3.20 -17.37
N LYS A 219 -25.38 -3.37 -17.13
CA LYS A 219 -26.00 -3.35 -15.82
C LYS A 219 -26.05 -4.76 -15.25
N LEU A 220 -25.34 -4.99 -14.16
CA LEU A 220 -25.13 -6.30 -13.56
C LEU A 220 -25.72 -6.32 -12.15
N THR A 221 -26.74 -7.15 -11.94
CA THR A 221 -27.44 -7.28 -10.66
C THR A 221 -27.12 -8.64 -10.04
N CYS A 222 -26.49 -8.63 -8.87
CA CYS A 222 -26.18 -9.83 -8.09
C CYS A 222 -27.31 -10.11 -7.09
N ALA A 223 -27.79 -11.36 -7.07
CA ALA A 223 -28.81 -11.80 -6.12
C ALA A 223 -28.30 -11.82 -4.68
N ALA A 224 -29.20 -11.55 -3.74
CA ALA A 224 -28.85 -11.53 -2.31
C ALA A 224 -28.27 -12.87 -1.83
N SER A 225 -27.24 -12.79 -1.00
CA SER A 225 -26.56 -13.93 -0.39
C SER A 225 -25.91 -14.90 -1.38
N ASN A 226 -25.66 -14.46 -2.61
CA ASN A 226 -25.02 -15.26 -3.65
C ASN A 226 -23.71 -14.64 -4.16
N THR A 227 -22.93 -15.47 -4.81
CA THR A 227 -21.74 -15.07 -5.59
C THR A 227 -22.04 -15.36 -7.06
N GLY A 228 -21.27 -14.74 -7.95
CA GLY A 228 -21.43 -15.00 -9.37
C GLY A 228 -20.29 -14.44 -10.21
N THR A 229 -20.36 -14.65 -11.50
CA THR A 229 -19.40 -14.12 -12.47
C THR A 229 -20.11 -13.56 -13.69
N PHE A 230 -19.51 -12.57 -14.31
CA PHE A 230 -19.88 -12.03 -15.61
C PHE A 230 -18.62 -12.03 -16.47
N THR A 231 -18.59 -12.87 -17.51
CA THR A 231 -17.35 -13.17 -18.22
C THR A 231 -17.54 -13.19 -19.73
N ILE A 232 -16.46 -12.86 -20.43
CA ILE A 232 -16.29 -13.04 -21.86
C ILE A 232 -15.19 -14.08 -22.09
N SER A 233 -15.32 -14.87 -23.15
CA SER A 233 -14.40 -15.98 -23.43
C SER A 233 -13.70 -15.81 -24.78
N VAL A 234 -12.38 -16.00 -24.78
CA VAL A 234 -11.57 -16.15 -25.99
C VAL A 234 -11.30 -17.63 -26.20
N THR A 235 -11.72 -18.15 -27.37
CA THR A 235 -11.49 -19.56 -27.76
C THR A 235 -10.23 -19.70 -28.60
N ASN A 236 -9.55 -20.83 -28.48
CA ASN A 236 -8.31 -21.16 -29.21
C ASN A 236 -7.17 -20.14 -29.02
N PRO A 237 -6.84 -19.74 -27.81
CA PRO A 237 -5.86 -18.70 -27.55
C PRO A 237 -4.40 -19.19 -27.56
N THR A 238 -4.05 -20.17 -28.41
CA THR A 238 -2.73 -20.83 -28.43
C THR A 238 -1.54 -19.87 -28.62
N ASN A 239 -1.79 -18.65 -29.07
CA ASN A 239 -0.73 -17.65 -29.29
C ASN A 239 -0.29 -16.93 -28.00
N TYR A 240 -0.92 -17.20 -26.86
CA TYR A 240 -0.69 -16.49 -25.60
C TYR A 240 -0.04 -17.38 -24.53
N GLU A 241 0.40 -18.58 -24.88
CA GLU A 241 1.09 -19.49 -23.97
C GLU A 241 2.38 -18.86 -23.45
N SER A 242 2.58 -18.88 -22.14
CA SER A 242 3.69 -18.25 -21.43
C SER A 242 3.70 -16.71 -21.46
N GLU A 243 2.66 -16.08 -22.03
CA GLU A 243 2.52 -14.63 -22.02
C GLU A 243 1.88 -14.15 -20.70
N GLU A 244 2.25 -12.97 -20.25
CA GLU A 244 1.52 -12.26 -19.20
C GLU A 244 0.24 -11.66 -19.80
N LEU A 245 -0.91 -12.03 -19.26
CA LEU A 245 -2.22 -11.48 -19.65
C LEU A 245 -2.65 -10.42 -18.65
N ASN A 246 -3.10 -9.28 -19.18
CA ASN A 246 -3.59 -8.15 -18.40
C ASN A 246 -5.01 -7.81 -18.82
N PHE A 247 -5.96 -7.95 -17.89
CA PHE A 247 -7.35 -7.57 -18.10
C PHE A 247 -7.69 -6.33 -17.29
N SER A 248 -8.44 -5.43 -17.90
CA SER A 248 -9.01 -4.26 -17.24
C SER A 248 -10.41 -3.96 -17.75
N ILE A 249 -11.22 -3.41 -16.85
CA ILE A 249 -12.60 -3.02 -17.15
C ILE A 249 -12.99 -1.86 -16.23
N TRP A 250 -13.77 -0.90 -16.74
CA TRP A 250 -14.35 0.14 -15.92
C TRP A 250 -15.60 -0.37 -15.22
N VAL A 251 -15.71 -0.11 -13.93
CA VAL A 251 -16.84 -0.54 -13.11
C VAL A 251 -17.32 0.60 -12.24
N TYR A 252 -18.63 0.84 -12.23
CA TYR A 252 -19.28 1.69 -11.25
C TYR A 252 -19.91 0.87 -10.15
N SER A 253 -19.58 1.16 -8.91
CA SER A 253 -20.20 0.55 -7.74
C SER A 253 -20.34 1.57 -6.61
N LYS A 254 -21.48 1.53 -5.93
CA LYS A 254 -21.69 2.26 -4.67
C LYS A 254 -21.04 1.56 -3.48
N TYR A 255 -20.72 0.28 -3.63
CA TYR A 255 -20.29 -0.60 -2.54
C TYR A 255 -18.82 -1.00 -2.74
N ALA A 256 -18.06 -0.94 -1.65
CA ALA A 256 -16.70 -1.44 -1.63
C ALA A 256 -16.66 -2.97 -1.52
N SER A 257 -15.64 -3.58 -2.11
CA SER A 257 -15.28 -5.00 -1.93
C SER A 257 -16.29 -6.04 -2.44
N LEU A 258 -17.30 -5.63 -3.23
CA LEU A 258 -18.32 -6.53 -3.75
C LEU A 258 -18.06 -7.03 -5.18
N VAL A 259 -17.16 -6.39 -5.91
CA VAL A 259 -16.83 -6.78 -7.29
C VAL A 259 -15.32 -6.67 -7.50
N SER A 260 -14.76 -7.66 -8.19
CA SER A 260 -13.34 -7.73 -8.54
C SER A 260 -13.16 -8.15 -9.99
N PRO A 261 -12.13 -7.71 -10.69
CA PRO A 261 -11.79 -8.21 -12.01
C PRO A 261 -11.26 -9.64 -11.88
N MET A 262 -11.49 -10.48 -12.89
CA MET A 262 -11.02 -11.86 -12.89
C MET A 262 -10.46 -12.29 -14.25
N LEU A 263 -9.47 -13.16 -14.18
CA LEU A 263 -8.95 -13.94 -15.32
C LEU A 263 -8.95 -15.41 -14.94
N GLN A 264 -9.37 -16.25 -15.86
CA GLN A 264 -9.32 -17.71 -15.71
C GLN A 264 -8.81 -18.33 -17.02
N ILE A 265 -7.84 -19.23 -16.89
CA ILE A 265 -7.26 -19.97 -18.03
C ILE A 265 -7.77 -21.39 -17.93
N ASP A 266 -8.45 -21.84 -18.98
CA ASP A 266 -9.09 -23.16 -19.06
C ASP A 266 -9.94 -23.50 -17.82
N SER A 267 -9.58 -24.59 -17.12
CA SER A 267 -10.22 -25.05 -15.88
C SER A 267 -9.48 -24.62 -14.62
N ASP A 268 -8.43 -23.81 -14.74
CA ASP A 268 -7.65 -23.36 -13.59
C ASP A 268 -8.48 -22.49 -12.63
N THR A 269 -7.97 -22.34 -11.41
CA THR A 269 -8.60 -21.42 -10.46
C THR A 269 -8.49 -19.98 -10.99
N ALA A 270 -9.61 -19.28 -11.02
CA ALA A 270 -9.63 -17.89 -11.44
C ALA A 270 -8.74 -17.01 -10.55
N VAL A 271 -7.92 -16.18 -11.17
CA VAL A 271 -7.17 -15.14 -10.50
C VAL A 271 -8.03 -13.88 -10.44
N THR A 272 -8.14 -13.27 -9.27
CA THR A 272 -8.89 -12.02 -9.06
C THR A 272 -7.94 -10.88 -8.69
N GLY A 273 -8.20 -9.70 -9.23
CA GLY A 273 -7.50 -8.48 -8.86
C GLY A 273 -8.09 -7.80 -7.63
N THR A 274 -7.65 -6.57 -7.37
CA THR A 274 -8.16 -5.75 -6.26
C THR A 274 -9.65 -5.45 -6.47
N SER A 275 -10.44 -5.60 -5.41
CA SER A 275 -11.86 -5.29 -5.43
C SER A 275 -12.10 -3.78 -5.54
N HIS A 276 -13.25 -3.41 -6.11
CA HIS A 276 -13.72 -2.03 -6.21
C HIS A 276 -13.77 -1.33 -4.85
N SER A 277 -13.28 -0.08 -4.79
CA SER A 277 -13.22 0.71 -3.55
C SER A 277 -14.57 1.30 -3.10
N GLY A 278 -15.53 1.38 -4.00
CA GLY A 278 -16.86 1.99 -3.79
C GLY A 278 -16.91 3.47 -4.14
N GLY A 279 -18.13 3.95 -4.45
CA GLY A 279 -18.42 5.39 -4.59
C GLY A 279 -18.27 6.00 -5.97
N GLY A 280 -18.10 5.21 -7.04
CA GLY A 280 -18.02 5.78 -8.40
C GLY A 280 -17.49 4.83 -9.45
N TRP A 281 -17.04 5.37 -10.58
CA TRP A 281 -16.35 4.62 -11.61
C TRP A 281 -14.89 4.40 -11.22
N GLU A 282 -14.47 3.14 -11.30
CA GLU A 282 -13.10 2.70 -11.03
C GLU A 282 -12.64 1.74 -12.12
N ARG A 283 -11.39 1.85 -12.55
CA ARG A 283 -10.80 0.90 -13.47
C ARG A 283 -10.21 -0.25 -12.69
N LEU A 284 -10.82 -1.40 -12.79
CA LEU A 284 -10.36 -2.63 -12.16
C LEU A 284 -9.38 -3.36 -13.07
N THR A 285 -8.30 -3.91 -12.49
CA THR A 285 -7.24 -4.60 -13.23
C THR A 285 -6.88 -5.92 -12.57
N VAL A 286 -6.55 -6.92 -13.40
CA VAL A 286 -5.96 -8.18 -12.96
C VAL A 286 -4.98 -8.67 -14.00
N SER A 287 -3.87 -9.26 -13.55
CA SER A 287 -2.88 -9.90 -14.42
C SER A 287 -2.57 -11.33 -13.97
N THR A 288 -2.26 -12.17 -14.95
CA THR A 288 -1.80 -13.54 -14.72
C THR A 288 -0.93 -14.00 -15.88
N THR A 289 -0.02 -14.95 -15.63
CA THR A 289 0.77 -15.57 -16.69
C THR A 289 0.05 -16.82 -17.18
N ALA A 290 -0.17 -16.89 -18.47
CA ALA A 290 -0.77 -18.03 -19.14
C ALA A 290 0.26 -19.16 -19.27
N SER A 291 0.43 -19.98 -18.23
CA SER A 291 1.45 -21.04 -18.19
C SER A 291 1.17 -22.19 -19.13
N ASN A 292 -0.10 -22.42 -19.45
CA ASN A 292 -0.53 -23.50 -20.37
C ASN A 292 -1.95 -23.17 -20.84
N VAL A 293 -2.09 -22.66 -22.05
CA VAL A 293 -3.41 -22.28 -22.59
C VAL A 293 -3.86 -23.36 -23.55
N GLY A 294 -4.78 -24.22 -23.10
CA GLY A 294 -5.31 -25.32 -23.92
C GLY A 294 -6.43 -24.89 -24.85
N SER A 295 -7.49 -24.28 -24.34
CA SER A 295 -8.68 -24.01 -25.14
C SER A 295 -9.38 -22.67 -24.90
N THR A 296 -9.26 -22.08 -23.72
CA THR A 296 -10.11 -20.92 -23.36
C THR A 296 -9.39 -19.96 -22.38
N ILE A 297 -9.49 -18.65 -22.64
CA ILE A 297 -9.24 -17.60 -21.65
C ILE A 297 -10.58 -16.95 -21.34
N LYS A 298 -10.95 -16.86 -20.05
CA LYS A 298 -12.11 -16.13 -19.58
C LYS A 298 -11.66 -14.88 -18.84
N ALA A 299 -12.17 -13.72 -19.26
CA ALA A 299 -11.95 -12.44 -18.61
C ALA A 299 -13.27 -11.84 -18.15
N GLY A 300 -13.30 -11.12 -17.04
CA GLY A 300 -14.55 -10.53 -16.59
C GLY A 300 -14.53 -10.09 -15.12
N LEU A 301 -15.69 -10.19 -14.49
CA LEU A 301 -15.95 -9.77 -13.13
C LEU A 301 -16.40 -10.94 -12.25
N SER A 302 -15.89 -10.95 -11.03
CA SER A 302 -16.32 -11.84 -9.94
C SER A 302 -17.06 -11.02 -8.89
N PHE A 303 -18.21 -11.52 -8.44
CA PHE A 303 -19.13 -10.89 -7.51
C PHE A 303 -19.08 -11.60 -6.16
N ALA A 304 -18.85 -10.84 -5.10
CA ALA A 304 -18.87 -11.34 -3.74
C ALA A 304 -20.30 -11.41 -3.20
N SER A 305 -20.52 -12.29 -2.23
CA SER A 305 -21.82 -12.40 -1.55
C SER A 305 -22.11 -11.17 -0.70
N ASN A 306 -23.36 -10.68 -0.79
CA ASN A 306 -23.87 -9.62 0.07
C ASN A 306 -25.28 -9.98 0.56
N SER A 307 -25.63 -9.57 1.77
CA SER A 307 -26.96 -9.87 2.35
C SER A 307 -28.13 -9.24 1.61
N ALA A 308 -27.91 -8.20 0.83
CA ALA A 308 -28.88 -7.53 -0.02
C ALA A 308 -28.51 -7.65 -1.51
N ILE A 309 -29.50 -7.55 -2.37
CA ILE A 309 -29.30 -7.40 -3.83
C ILE A 309 -28.53 -6.11 -4.08
N TYR A 310 -27.55 -6.17 -4.99
CA TYR A 310 -26.80 -4.99 -5.40
C TYR A 310 -26.57 -4.98 -6.91
N THR A 311 -26.40 -3.78 -7.45
CA THR A 311 -26.18 -3.57 -8.88
C THR A 311 -24.87 -2.80 -9.07
N VAL A 312 -24.10 -3.21 -10.06
CA VAL A 312 -22.92 -2.52 -10.57
C VAL A 312 -23.09 -2.31 -12.08
N TYR A 313 -22.32 -1.37 -12.63
CA TYR A 313 -22.29 -1.12 -14.07
C TYR A 313 -20.87 -1.34 -14.56
N ALA A 314 -20.73 -1.91 -15.76
CA ALA A 314 -19.44 -2.23 -16.33
C ALA A 314 -19.35 -1.76 -17.79
N ASP A 315 -18.15 -1.32 -18.18
CA ASP A 315 -17.91 -0.76 -19.50
C ASP A 315 -16.43 -0.88 -19.89
N GLU A 316 -16.12 -0.78 -21.18
CA GLU A 316 -14.75 -0.69 -21.71
C GLU A 316 -13.80 -1.80 -21.21
N ALA A 317 -14.05 -3.03 -21.61
CA ALA A 317 -13.21 -4.17 -21.29
C ALA A 317 -12.00 -4.28 -22.24
N ILE A 318 -10.82 -4.52 -21.68
CA ILE A 318 -9.58 -4.66 -22.44
C ILE A 318 -8.79 -5.85 -21.89
N LEU A 319 -8.38 -6.75 -22.77
CA LEU A 319 -7.45 -7.84 -22.50
C LEU A 319 -6.23 -7.71 -23.41
N THR A 320 -5.05 -7.64 -22.84
CA THR A 320 -3.77 -7.54 -23.59
C THR A 320 -2.82 -8.65 -23.15
N SER A 321 -1.88 -9.00 -24.01
CA SER A 321 -0.71 -9.83 -23.67
C SER A 321 0.56 -9.01 -23.60
N GLY A 322 1.54 -9.50 -22.86
CA GLY A 322 2.84 -8.87 -22.67
C GLY A 322 3.02 -8.20 -21.32
N PRO A 323 4.23 -7.72 -21.00
CA PRO A 323 4.52 -7.14 -19.69
C PRO A 323 3.56 -6.00 -19.39
N SER A 324 3.14 -5.92 -18.15
CA SER A 324 2.13 -4.99 -17.58
C SER A 324 2.53 -3.49 -17.68
N ALA A 325 3.18 -3.11 -18.74
CA ALA A 325 3.24 -1.73 -19.16
C ALA A 325 1.81 -1.30 -19.46
N SER A 326 1.27 -0.45 -18.60
CA SER A 326 -0.05 0.13 -18.80
C SER A 326 -0.27 0.40 -20.30
N PRO A 327 -1.27 -0.19 -20.94
CA PRO A 327 -1.58 0.07 -22.34
C PRO A 327 -2.16 1.47 -22.54
N LEU A 328 -1.99 2.33 -21.54
CA LEU A 328 -2.43 3.70 -21.54
C LEU A 328 -1.56 4.46 -22.54
N GLY A 329 -2.18 5.01 -23.55
CA GLY A 329 -1.55 5.88 -24.52
C GLY A 329 -0.71 6.98 -23.85
N TYR A 330 -0.06 7.82 -24.63
CA TYR A 330 0.84 8.85 -24.11
C TYR A 330 0.12 9.74 -23.10
N GLU A 331 0.66 9.82 -21.89
CA GLU A 331 0.22 10.77 -20.87
C GLU A 331 0.46 12.19 -21.38
N THR A 332 -0.56 13.02 -21.40
CA THR A 332 -0.43 14.42 -21.78
C THR A 332 -0.38 15.29 -20.53
N ILE A 333 0.69 16.07 -20.37
CA ILE A 333 0.83 17.00 -19.24
C ILE A 333 -0.23 18.09 -19.38
N VAL A 334 -0.94 18.37 -18.29
CA VAL A 334 -1.88 19.49 -18.19
C VAL A 334 -1.19 20.62 -17.46
N PHE A 335 -1.17 21.79 -18.07
CA PHE A 335 -0.58 23.00 -17.48
C PHE A 335 -1.61 23.99 -16.96
N ASP A 336 -2.88 23.84 -17.34
CA ASP A 336 -3.95 24.80 -17.07
C ASP A 336 -4.81 24.40 -15.88
N TRP A 337 -4.15 24.17 -14.75
CA TRP A 337 -4.78 23.84 -13.48
C TRP A 337 -4.19 24.66 -12.32
N ASP A 338 -4.93 24.71 -11.22
CA ASP A 338 -4.51 25.37 -9.99
C ASP A 338 -4.98 24.54 -8.77
N GLU A 339 -4.35 24.71 -7.63
CA GLU A 339 -4.78 24.09 -6.38
C GLU A 339 -5.48 25.14 -5.51
N GLU A 340 -6.77 24.96 -5.27
CA GLU A 340 -7.59 25.83 -4.42
C GLU A 340 -8.10 25.09 -3.21
N GLY A 341 -7.43 25.23 -2.09
CA GLY A 341 -7.71 24.47 -0.86
C GLY A 341 -7.52 22.96 -1.09
N ASP A 342 -8.56 22.17 -0.88
CA ASP A 342 -8.53 20.73 -1.09
C ASP A 342 -8.93 20.31 -2.52
N ASN A 343 -8.98 21.25 -3.47
CA ASN A 343 -9.42 20.96 -4.81
C ASN A 343 -8.35 21.26 -5.86
N LEU A 344 -8.29 20.36 -6.84
CA LEU A 344 -7.64 20.57 -8.13
C LEU A 344 -8.64 21.24 -9.05
N VAL A 345 -8.33 22.43 -9.55
CA VAL A 345 -9.22 23.26 -10.38
C VAL A 345 -8.60 23.47 -11.75
N PHE A 346 -9.32 23.08 -12.79
CA PHE A 346 -8.90 23.32 -14.17
C PHE A 346 -9.48 24.64 -14.66
N LYS A 347 -8.64 25.48 -15.27
CA LYS A 347 -9.06 26.77 -15.88
C LYS A 347 -9.85 26.56 -17.15
N SER A 348 -9.50 25.52 -17.90
CA SER A 348 -10.27 25.00 -19.03
C SER A 348 -10.74 23.60 -18.71
N GLN A 349 -11.99 23.30 -19.02
CA GLN A 349 -12.55 21.98 -18.76
C GLN A 349 -11.78 20.90 -19.52
N PRO A 350 -11.19 19.90 -18.82
CA PRO A 350 -10.56 18.78 -19.51
C PRO A 350 -11.62 17.98 -20.30
N PRO A 351 -11.20 17.28 -21.37
CA PRO A 351 -12.11 16.43 -22.12
C PRO A 351 -12.74 15.37 -21.20
N PRO A 352 -14.06 15.15 -21.29
CA PRO A 352 -14.72 14.17 -20.44
C PRO A 352 -14.20 12.76 -20.72
N HIS A 353 -14.30 11.90 -19.70
CA HIS A 353 -13.91 10.50 -19.76
C HIS A 353 -12.40 10.22 -19.81
N TYR A 354 -11.54 11.20 -19.70
CA TYR A 354 -10.13 10.99 -19.44
C TYR A 354 -9.90 10.62 -17.97
N GLN A 355 -8.87 9.83 -17.71
CA GLN A 355 -8.36 9.62 -16.36
C GLN A 355 -7.34 10.69 -16.03
N LEU A 356 -7.40 11.22 -14.82
CA LEU A 356 -6.36 12.09 -14.31
C LEU A 356 -5.29 11.25 -13.62
N HIS A 357 -4.05 11.51 -13.95
CA HIS A 357 -2.90 11.02 -13.20
C HIS A 357 -2.30 12.21 -12.46
N VAL A 358 -2.46 12.23 -11.15
CA VAL A 358 -2.00 13.31 -10.29
C VAL A 358 -0.73 12.85 -9.57
N VAL A 359 0.36 13.56 -9.82
CA VAL A 359 1.65 13.27 -9.18
C VAL A 359 1.92 14.34 -8.14
N GLY A 360 2.19 13.92 -6.93
CA GLY A 360 2.43 14.82 -5.83
C GLY A 360 3.36 14.26 -4.76
N CYS A 361 3.45 15.00 -3.66
CA CYS A 361 4.20 14.61 -2.48
C CYS A 361 3.25 14.42 -1.30
N GLY A 362 3.37 13.30 -0.62
CA GLY A 362 2.68 13.01 0.62
C GLY A 362 3.63 12.90 1.80
N ALA A 363 3.08 12.97 3.00
CA ALA A 363 3.83 12.69 4.21
C ALA A 363 4.33 11.23 4.21
N LEU A 364 5.41 10.99 4.94
CA LEU A 364 5.91 9.63 5.14
C LEU A 364 4.94 8.83 6.02
N GLU A 365 5.02 7.52 5.89
CA GLU A 365 4.20 6.59 6.68
C GLU A 365 4.53 6.70 8.17
N THR A 366 3.52 6.59 9.03
CA THR A 366 3.70 6.49 10.49
C THR A 366 4.08 5.06 10.86
N LEU A 367 5.12 4.92 11.64
CA LEU A 367 5.64 3.63 12.10
C LEU A 367 5.03 3.29 13.47
N THR A 368 4.29 2.21 13.57
CA THR A 368 3.65 1.73 14.82
C THR A 368 4.12 0.34 15.20
N ALA A 369 4.30 -0.54 14.24
CA ALA A 369 4.70 -1.93 14.43
C ALA A 369 5.99 -2.26 13.67
N GLY A 370 6.70 -3.30 14.11
CA GLY A 370 7.98 -3.70 13.50
C GLY A 370 7.93 -4.03 12.01
N ALA A 371 6.75 -4.41 11.49
CA ALA A 371 6.52 -4.69 10.08
C ALA A 371 6.20 -3.43 9.24
N ASP A 372 5.88 -2.30 9.88
CA ASP A 372 5.59 -1.05 9.17
C ASP A 372 6.82 -0.58 8.40
N THR A 373 6.57 0.03 7.26
CA THR A 373 7.61 0.41 6.33
C THR A 373 7.57 1.89 5.98
N ILE A 374 8.71 2.47 5.71
CA ILE A 374 8.85 3.79 5.09
C ILE A 374 9.36 3.62 3.66
N THR A 375 8.77 4.37 2.74
CA THR A 375 9.17 4.40 1.33
C THR A 375 10.03 5.62 1.06
N LEU A 376 11.35 5.43 1.08
CA LEU A 376 12.35 6.47 0.79
C LEU A 376 13.47 5.95 -0.10
N GLU A 377 14.12 6.86 -0.82
CA GLU A 377 15.37 6.54 -1.48
C GLU A 377 16.49 6.29 -0.45
N PRO A 378 17.38 5.30 -0.65
CA PRO A 378 18.37 4.89 0.36
C PRO A 378 19.23 6.02 0.92
N HIS A 379 19.60 7.00 0.08
CA HIS A 379 20.37 8.16 0.53
C HIS A 379 19.58 9.11 1.44
N ARG A 380 18.24 9.16 1.30
CA ARG A 380 17.34 9.99 2.12
C ARG A 380 17.04 9.36 3.48
N VAL A 381 17.19 8.03 3.61
CA VAL A 381 17.07 7.36 4.91
C VAL A 381 18.08 7.93 5.91
N ASN A 382 19.31 8.20 5.46
CA ASN A 382 20.32 8.80 6.32
C ASN A 382 19.92 10.21 6.83
N LEU A 383 19.27 11.01 5.97
CA LEU A 383 18.77 12.31 6.36
C LEU A 383 17.64 12.18 7.40
N LEU A 384 16.72 11.23 7.21
CA LEU A 384 15.67 10.93 8.21
C LEU A 384 16.30 10.56 9.58
N LEU A 385 17.33 9.72 9.57
CA LEU A 385 18.03 9.34 10.81
C LEU A 385 18.73 10.51 11.49
N ASP A 386 19.24 11.47 10.72
CA ASP A 386 19.84 12.70 11.28
C ASP A 386 18.77 13.61 11.89
N TYR A 387 17.61 13.78 11.22
CA TYR A 387 16.46 14.50 11.79
C TYR A 387 15.95 13.81 13.07
N ALA A 388 15.82 12.48 13.05
CA ALA A 388 15.38 11.73 14.21
C ALA A 388 16.35 11.88 15.41
N ALA A 389 17.66 11.88 15.14
CA ALA A 389 18.65 12.11 16.18
C ALA A 389 18.56 13.53 16.76
N LEU A 390 18.34 14.53 15.91
CA LEU A 390 18.13 15.90 16.36
C LEU A 390 16.89 16.00 17.25
N THR A 391 15.74 15.50 16.79
CA THR A 391 14.47 15.51 17.52
C THR A 391 14.58 14.78 18.86
N PHE A 392 15.25 13.61 18.87
CA PHE A 392 15.45 12.82 20.06
C PHE A 392 16.29 13.61 21.11
N PHE A 393 17.42 14.17 20.71
CA PHE A 393 18.27 14.91 21.65
C PHE A 393 17.68 16.25 22.10
N GLU A 394 16.86 16.91 21.28
CA GLU A 394 16.08 18.09 21.69
C GLU A 394 15.06 17.73 22.79
N GLY A 395 14.39 16.56 22.67
CA GLY A 395 13.49 16.04 23.71
C GLY A 395 14.23 15.65 25.00
N GLU A 396 15.39 15.02 24.88
CA GLU A 396 16.22 14.65 26.05
C GLU A 396 16.78 15.86 26.79
N LEU A 397 17.06 16.98 26.09
CA LEU A 397 17.58 18.19 26.71
C LEU A 397 16.64 18.75 27.78
N ASP A 398 15.33 18.68 27.55
CA ASP A 398 14.32 19.19 28.47
C ASP A 398 14.18 18.33 29.74
N GLN A 399 14.64 17.08 29.69
CA GLN A 399 14.50 16.08 30.75
C GLN A 399 15.81 15.86 31.53
N SER A 400 16.95 16.36 31.01
CA SER A 400 18.28 16.05 31.54
C SER A 400 18.74 16.96 32.69
N SER A 401 19.66 16.43 33.50
CA SER A 401 20.35 17.21 34.52
C SER A 401 21.29 18.25 33.89
N THR A 402 21.61 19.30 34.65
CA THR A 402 22.48 20.42 34.17
C THR A 402 23.83 19.94 33.67
N ASP A 403 24.38 18.87 34.26
CA ASP A 403 25.68 18.32 33.87
C ASP A 403 25.66 17.59 32.53
N ASP A 404 24.52 16.94 32.21
CA ASP A 404 24.35 16.20 30.95
C ASP A 404 23.98 17.14 29.80
N GLN A 405 23.38 18.29 30.06
CA GLN A 405 22.93 19.25 29.05
C GLN A 405 24.06 19.67 28.09
N ASN A 406 25.28 19.86 28.58
CA ASN A 406 26.40 20.24 27.72
C ASN A 406 26.79 19.14 26.71
N ALA A 407 26.66 17.87 27.09
CA ALA A 407 26.90 16.75 26.19
C ALA A 407 25.79 16.66 25.12
N ILE A 408 24.53 16.80 25.53
CA ILE A 408 23.36 16.79 24.66
C ILE A 408 23.40 17.98 23.69
N LEU A 409 23.73 19.19 24.13
CA LEU A 409 23.89 20.38 23.28
C LEU A 409 24.95 20.19 22.18
N ARG A 410 26.02 19.46 22.46
CA ARG A 410 27.02 19.11 21.42
C ARG A 410 26.41 18.17 20.37
N GLN A 411 25.62 17.20 20.78
CA GLN A 411 24.91 16.29 19.84
C GLN A 411 23.88 17.05 18.99
N ILE A 412 23.07 17.91 19.60
CA ILE A 412 22.13 18.78 18.88
C ILE A 412 22.84 19.62 17.83
N THR A 413 23.97 20.27 18.22
CA THR A 413 24.77 21.10 17.30
C THR A 413 25.30 20.24 16.13
N HIS A 414 25.80 19.04 16.45
CA HIS A 414 26.31 18.11 15.42
C HIS A 414 25.25 17.71 14.40
N TYR A 415 24.05 17.32 14.85
CA TYR A 415 22.97 16.89 13.94
C TYR A 415 22.31 18.06 13.22
N ARG A 416 22.14 19.23 13.87
CA ARG A 416 21.62 20.45 13.22
C ARG A 416 22.49 20.91 12.05
N ASN A 417 23.79 20.66 12.08
CA ASN A 417 24.68 20.96 10.96
C ASN A 417 24.60 19.93 9.83
N LYS A 418 23.92 18.80 10.01
CA LYS A 418 23.71 17.75 8.99
C LYS A 418 22.35 17.81 8.33
N THR A 419 21.34 18.31 9.03
CA THR A 419 19.98 18.52 8.53
C THR A 419 19.84 19.86 7.83
#